data_733efb47f2666d01aa30dd4628718502
#
_entry.id   733efb47f2666d01aa30dd4628718502
#
_cell.length_a   1.000
_cell.length_b   1.000
_cell.length_c   1.000
_cell.angle_alpha   90.00
_cell.angle_beta   90.00
_cell.angle_gamma   90.00
#
_symmetry.space_group_name_H-M   'P 1'
#
loop_
_entity.id
_entity.type
_entity.pdbx_description
1 polymer ?
#
loop_
_entity_poly.entity_id
_entity_poly.type
_entity_poly.pdbx_seq_one_letter_code
_entity_poly.pdbx_strand_id
1 'polypeptide(L)'
;MAITDIKQYTHLTQQDIEQLGHELDAIRTDIEESRGESDARYVRRTIQLQRGLAAGGRIALFASKNKIAWVAGTAMLASAKIIENMELGHNITHGQWDWMNDPEIHSTEWEWDSTCPSVQWKRSHNFIHHKYTNIVGMDDDVGYGIMRVTRDEPWKRWMLGNPIYNLLLGTFFQWGVALHHLESAKIRKKEKTWAEARKDLRVIGKKVAKQAGKDYIVFPALTGPNWKHTFRANMVANLIRNYWAYMVIFCGHFPDGAEKFTPEEFENETDAEWYLRQMLGSANFHAGPLMAFMSGNLCYQIEHHLFPDLPSNRYAEISERVQALCDKYDLPYTTGSLGRQYWQSFWTILKLALPDKLLRATSDDAPETNSELKFRIRDGLRESFGVDPATGKRRGLRTALRELKTGDLART
;
A
#
# COMPACT_ATOMS: atom_id res chain seq x y z
N MET A 1 7.85 -24.73 5.44
CA MET A 1 6.54 -25.01 4.82
C MET A 1 6.57 -24.35 3.47
N ALA A 2 6.00 -24.95 2.46
CA ALA A 2 5.82 -24.28 1.18
C ALA A 2 4.59 -23.35 1.27
N ILE A 3 4.51 -22.31 0.45
CA ILE A 3 3.34 -21.41 0.40
C ILE A 3 2.03 -22.19 0.15
N THR A 4 2.11 -23.35 -0.48
CA THR A 4 1.01 -24.29 -0.71
C THR A 4 0.41 -24.87 0.58
N ASP A 5 1.10 -24.74 1.72
CA ASP A 5 0.54 -25.15 3.02
C ASP A 5 -0.41 -24.09 3.60
N ILE A 6 -0.45 -22.90 3.00
CA ILE A 6 -1.40 -21.85 3.38
C ILE A 6 -2.82 -22.30 3.03
N LYS A 7 -3.72 -22.21 3.99
CA LYS A 7 -5.11 -22.70 3.90
C LYS A 7 -5.86 -22.22 2.65
N GLN A 8 -5.57 -21.01 2.18
CA GLN A 8 -6.17 -20.40 1.01
C GLN A 8 -5.79 -21.11 -0.30
N TYR A 9 -4.69 -21.84 -0.31
CA TYR A 9 -4.11 -22.49 -1.50
C TYR A 9 -4.17 -24.00 -1.46
N THR A 10 -4.53 -24.60 -0.33
CA THR A 10 -4.53 -26.07 -0.15
C THR A 10 -5.39 -26.84 -1.14
N HIS A 11 -6.29 -26.16 -1.85
CA HIS A 11 -7.16 -26.74 -2.89
C HIS A 11 -6.53 -26.65 -4.29
N LEU A 12 -5.38 -25.98 -4.44
CA LEU A 12 -4.66 -25.88 -5.70
C LEU A 12 -3.65 -27.00 -5.80
N THR A 13 -3.54 -27.58 -6.99
CA THR A 13 -2.40 -28.46 -7.33
C THR A 13 -1.22 -27.61 -7.79
N GLN A 14 -0.02 -28.18 -7.79
CA GLN A 14 1.15 -27.50 -8.34
C GLN A 14 0.95 -27.07 -9.79
N GLN A 15 0.30 -27.91 -10.60
CA GLN A 15 -0.05 -27.57 -11.98
C GLN A 15 -1.01 -26.36 -12.07
N ASP A 16 -1.94 -26.22 -11.12
CA ASP A 16 -2.84 -25.07 -11.05
C ASP A 16 -2.08 -23.77 -10.75
N ILE A 17 -1.10 -23.85 -9.87
CA ILE A 17 -0.25 -22.70 -9.49
C ILE A 17 0.59 -22.25 -10.68
N GLU A 18 1.26 -23.19 -11.36
CA GLU A 18 2.03 -22.90 -12.55
C GLU A 18 1.17 -22.31 -13.67
N GLN A 19 -0.01 -22.88 -13.90
CA GLN A 19 -0.94 -22.37 -14.90
C GLN A 19 -1.45 -20.97 -14.56
N LEU A 20 -1.76 -20.70 -13.29
CA LEU A 20 -2.12 -19.33 -12.83
C LEU A 20 -0.98 -18.35 -13.08
N GLY A 21 0.27 -18.73 -12.79
CA GLY A 21 1.45 -17.93 -13.08
C GLY A 21 1.54 -17.55 -14.56
N HIS A 22 1.40 -18.52 -15.45
CA HIS A 22 1.38 -18.27 -16.90
C HIS A 22 0.23 -17.36 -17.36
N GLU A 23 -0.94 -17.49 -16.76
CA GLU A 23 -2.09 -16.62 -17.09
C GLU A 23 -1.88 -15.19 -16.59
N LEU A 24 -1.19 -15.00 -15.46
CA LEU A 24 -0.79 -13.68 -14.97
C LEU A 24 0.31 -13.06 -15.85
N ASP A 25 1.30 -13.85 -16.27
CA ASP A 25 2.32 -13.41 -17.23
C ASP A 25 1.73 -13.01 -18.58
N ALA A 26 0.68 -13.70 -19.03
CA ALA A 26 -0.05 -13.33 -20.25
C ALA A 26 -0.76 -11.99 -20.09
N ILE A 27 -1.36 -11.70 -18.93
CA ILE A 27 -1.93 -10.38 -18.62
C ILE A 27 -0.86 -9.31 -18.70
N ARG A 28 0.30 -9.54 -18.09
CA ARG A 28 1.44 -8.64 -18.13
C ARG A 28 1.87 -8.33 -19.55
N THR A 29 2.10 -9.36 -20.34
CA THR A 29 2.56 -9.25 -21.74
C THR A 29 1.58 -8.43 -22.58
N ASP A 30 0.28 -8.73 -22.49
CA ASP A 30 -0.76 -8.00 -23.24
C ASP A 30 -0.79 -6.50 -22.90
N ILE A 31 -0.61 -6.14 -21.63
CA ILE A 31 -0.55 -4.73 -21.23
C ILE A 31 0.75 -4.08 -21.72
N GLU A 32 1.89 -4.77 -21.63
CA GLU A 32 3.17 -4.27 -22.14
C GLU A 32 3.15 -4.00 -23.63
N GLU A 33 2.54 -4.87 -24.40
CA GLU A 33 2.42 -4.73 -25.86
C GLU A 33 1.40 -3.65 -26.27
N SER A 34 0.35 -3.44 -25.44
CA SER A 34 -0.72 -2.46 -25.73
C SER A 34 -0.47 -1.06 -25.18
N ARG A 35 0.57 -0.86 -24.35
CA ARG A 35 0.89 0.49 -23.85
C ARG A 35 1.38 1.39 -24.96
N GLY A 36 0.99 2.68 -24.93
CA GLY A 36 1.29 3.59 -26.00
C GLY A 36 0.97 5.05 -25.70
N GLU A 37 0.65 5.80 -26.77
CA GLU A 37 0.45 7.27 -26.72
C GLU A 37 -0.68 7.69 -25.75
N SER A 38 -1.70 6.85 -25.54
CA SER A 38 -2.76 7.13 -24.55
C SER A 38 -2.23 7.19 -23.13
N ASP A 39 -1.35 6.25 -22.79
CA ASP A 39 -0.72 6.13 -21.48
C ASP A 39 0.32 7.25 -21.29
N ALA A 40 1.10 7.55 -22.32
CA ALA A 40 2.02 8.68 -22.32
C ALA A 40 1.31 10.03 -22.12
N ARG A 41 0.16 10.24 -22.77
CA ARG A 41 -0.67 11.44 -22.56
C ARG A 41 -1.24 11.52 -21.16
N TYR A 42 -1.61 10.39 -20.58
CA TYR A 42 -2.12 10.35 -19.21
C TYR A 42 -1.11 10.92 -18.22
N VAL A 43 0.12 10.39 -18.17
CA VAL A 43 1.12 10.86 -17.22
C VAL A 43 1.52 12.33 -17.46
N ARG A 44 1.68 12.75 -18.74
CA ARG A 44 2.01 14.14 -19.07
C ARG A 44 0.91 15.12 -18.65
N ARG A 45 -0.37 14.76 -18.84
CA ARG A 45 -1.52 15.57 -18.39
C ARG A 45 -1.60 15.61 -16.87
N THR A 46 -1.30 14.52 -16.20
CA THR A 46 -1.24 14.45 -14.73
C THR A 46 -0.17 15.39 -14.18
N ILE A 47 1.02 15.42 -14.79
CA ILE A 47 2.09 16.37 -14.42
C ILE A 47 1.63 17.82 -14.63
N GLN A 48 0.98 18.13 -15.77
CA GLN A 48 0.47 19.47 -16.04
C GLN A 48 -0.60 19.89 -15.04
N LEU A 49 -1.55 18.99 -14.71
CA LEU A 49 -2.58 19.23 -13.72
C LEU A 49 -1.98 19.50 -12.33
N GLN A 50 -1.04 18.65 -11.91
CA GLN A 50 -0.34 18.80 -10.63
C GLN A 50 0.37 20.15 -10.53
N ARG A 51 1.14 20.53 -11.56
CA ARG A 51 1.86 21.82 -11.63
C ARG A 51 0.88 23.00 -11.65
N GLY A 52 -0.22 22.89 -12.39
CA GLY A 52 -1.28 23.90 -12.46
C GLY A 52 -1.96 24.11 -11.09
N LEU A 53 -2.32 23.04 -10.40
CA LEU A 53 -2.89 23.09 -9.04
C LEU A 53 -1.90 23.69 -8.03
N ALA A 54 -0.62 23.29 -8.11
CA ALA A 54 0.41 23.84 -7.23
C ALA A 54 0.60 25.36 -7.45
N ALA A 55 0.67 25.82 -8.69
CA ALA A 55 0.80 27.24 -9.05
C ALA A 55 -0.45 28.03 -8.67
N GLY A 56 -1.64 27.55 -9.07
CA GLY A 56 -2.92 28.19 -8.74
C GLY A 56 -3.16 28.30 -7.24
N GLY A 57 -2.87 27.24 -6.49
CA GLY A 57 -2.94 27.25 -5.03
C GLY A 57 -2.00 28.29 -4.39
N ARG A 58 -0.76 28.42 -4.89
CA ARG A 58 0.19 29.46 -4.45
C ARG A 58 -0.32 30.86 -4.75
N ILE A 59 -0.86 31.09 -5.95
CA ILE A 59 -1.43 32.39 -6.35
C ILE A 59 -2.63 32.72 -5.45
N ALA A 60 -3.57 31.80 -5.24
CA ALA A 60 -4.73 32.04 -4.39
C ALA A 60 -4.34 32.45 -2.95
N LEU A 61 -3.24 31.93 -2.42
CA LEU A 61 -2.78 32.23 -1.07
C LEU A 61 -2.22 33.65 -0.91
N PHE A 62 -1.92 34.39 -1.96
CA PHE A 62 -1.65 35.83 -1.83
C PHE A 62 -2.86 36.61 -1.30
N ALA A 63 -4.08 36.11 -1.54
CA ALA A 63 -5.31 36.65 -1.00
C ALA A 63 -5.81 35.89 0.24
N SER A 64 -4.97 35.21 0.98
CA SER A 64 -5.34 34.23 2.02
C SER A 64 -6.00 34.82 3.28
N LYS A 65 -6.11 36.14 3.45
CA LYS A 65 -7.01 36.76 4.41
C LYS A 65 -8.49 36.56 4.05
N ASN A 66 -8.80 36.44 2.75
CA ASN A 66 -10.11 36.03 2.30
C ASN A 66 -10.28 34.52 2.56
N LYS A 67 -11.36 34.13 3.25
CA LYS A 67 -11.60 32.72 3.63
C LYS A 67 -11.77 31.82 2.40
N ILE A 68 -12.42 32.29 1.33
CA ILE A 68 -12.63 31.52 0.09
C ILE A 68 -11.27 31.27 -0.59
N ALA A 69 -10.44 32.30 -0.73
CA ALA A 69 -9.10 32.18 -1.30
C ALA A 69 -8.21 31.25 -0.46
N TRP A 70 -8.32 31.30 0.86
CA TRP A 70 -7.59 30.43 1.76
C TRP A 70 -8.01 28.95 1.59
N VAL A 71 -9.33 28.67 1.59
CA VAL A 71 -9.85 27.30 1.40
C VAL A 71 -9.50 26.78 0.01
N ALA A 72 -9.75 27.56 -1.04
CA ALA A 72 -9.43 27.16 -2.42
C ALA A 72 -7.92 26.91 -2.61
N GLY A 73 -7.08 27.85 -2.15
CA GLY A 73 -5.63 27.70 -2.23
C GLY A 73 -5.10 26.51 -1.45
N THR A 74 -5.64 26.26 -0.25
CA THR A 74 -5.28 25.08 0.57
C THR A 74 -5.70 23.79 -0.10
N ALA A 75 -6.93 23.71 -0.63
CA ALA A 75 -7.44 22.53 -1.33
C ALA A 75 -6.62 22.21 -2.60
N MET A 76 -6.33 23.25 -3.41
CA MET A 76 -5.48 23.07 -4.60
C MET A 76 -4.09 22.56 -4.24
N LEU A 77 -3.47 23.11 -3.19
CA LEU A 77 -2.16 22.62 -2.72
C LEU A 77 -2.22 21.22 -2.16
N ALA A 78 -3.24 20.88 -1.39
CA ALA A 78 -3.42 19.53 -0.87
C ALA A 78 -3.56 18.51 -2.02
N SER A 79 -4.43 18.82 -3.00
CA SER A 79 -4.61 17.99 -4.19
C SER A 79 -3.30 17.86 -4.99
N ALA A 80 -2.60 18.96 -5.23
CA ALA A 80 -1.31 18.92 -5.93
C ALA A 80 -0.28 18.03 -5.22
N LYS A 81 -0.21 18.10 -3.88
CA LYS A 81 0.70 17.28 -3.07
C LYS A 81 0.30 15.80 -3.02
N ILE A 82 -0.99 15.51 -3.02
CA ILE A 82 -1.51 14.14 -3.10
C ILE A 82 -1.15 13.54 -4.46
N ILE A 83 -1.45 14.24 -5.56
CA ILE A 83 -1.12 13.78 -6.92
C ILE A 83 0.38 13.57 -7.07
N GLU A 84 1.19 14.52 -6.59
CA GLU A 84 2.65 14.39 -6.60
C GLU A 84 3.16 13.16 -5.85
N ASN A 85 2.55 12.84 -4.71
CA ASN A 85 3.01 11.75 -3.86
C ASN A 85 2.50 10.39 -4.34
N MET A 86 1.21 10.31 -4.70
CA MET A 86 0.53 9.04 -4.99
C MET A 86 0.60 8.70 -6.48
N GLU A 87 0.11 9.55 -7.36
CA GLU A 87 -0.02 9.23 -8.78
C GLU A 87 1.28 9.44 -9.58
N LEU A 88 2.07 10.45 -9.22
CA LEU A 88 3.32 10.72 -9.92
C LEU A 88 4.52 10.08 -9.22
N GLY A 89 4.87 10.54 -8.03
CA GLY A 89 6.10 10.15 -7.36
C GLY A 89 6.19 8.65 -7.12
N HIS A 90 5.13 8.05 -6.59
CA HIS A 90 5.04 6.61 -6.35
C HIS A 90 5.16 5.83 -7.68
N ASN A 91 4.30 6.10 -8.64
CA ASN A 91 4.20 5.32 -9.88
C ASN A 91 5.41 5.53 -10.82
N ILE A 92 5.94 6.75 -10.92
CA ILE A 92 7.15 6.99 -11.73
C ILE A 92 8.37 6.29 -11.09
N THR A 93 8.50 6.32 -9.77
CA THR A 93 9.63 5.65 -9.11
C THR A 93 9.54 4.12 -9.15
N HIS A 94 8.35 3.55 -9.43
CA HIS A 94 8.19 2.14 -9.78
C HIS A 94 8.64 1.80 -11.22
N GLY A 95 8.98 2.79 -12.04
CA GLY A 95 9.39 2.58 -13.43
C GLY A 95 8.24 2.40 -14.41
N GLN A 96 7.01 2.68 -14.00
CA GLN A 96 5.80 2.49 -14.82
C GLN A 96 5.83 3.22 -16.17
N TRP A 97 6.68 4.24 -16.29
CA TRP A 97 6.79 5.11 -17.46
C TRP A 97 8.16 5.04 -18.15
N ASP A 98 9.07 4.18 -17.66
CA ASP A 98 10.44 4.06 -18.19
C ASP A 98 10.51 3.60 -19.63
N TRP A 99 9.49 2.86 -20.09
CA TRP A 99 9.34 2.43 -21.47
C TRP A 99 9.26 3.60 -22.49
N MET A 100 8.88 4.80 -22.02
CA MET A 100 8.83 6.00 -22.86
C MET A 100 10.22 6.55 -23.20
N ASN A 101 11.25 6.14 -22.48
CA ASN A 101 12.62 6.68 -22.56
C ASN A 101 12.66 8.23 -22.49
N ASP A 102 11.74 8.82 -21.73
CA ASP A 102 11.65 10.25 -21.48
C ASP A 102 12.41 10.59 -20.19
N PRO A 103 13.58 11.28 -20.25
CA PRO A 103 14.41 11.52 -19.06
C PRO A 103 13.71 12.39 -18.01
N GLU A 104 12.69 13.17 -18.37
CA GLU A 104 11.92 13.98 -17.42
C GLU A 104 10.91 13.13 -16.61
N ILE A 105 10.60 11.91 -17.06
CA ILE A 105 9.57 11.04 -16.45
C ILE A 105 10.18 9.68 -16.05
N HIS A 106 11.49 9.49 -16.20
CA HIS A 106 12.17 8.23 -15.94
C HIS A 106 12.43 8.01 -14.44
N SER A 107 12.27 6.77 -13.97
CA SER A 107 12.44 6.40 -12.56
C SER A 107 13.82 6.69 -11.98
N THR A 108 14.86 6.70 -12.83
CA THR A 108 16.23 7.00 -12.40
C THR A 108 16.46 8.47 -12.08
N GLU A 109 15.74 9.36 -12.75
CA GLU A 109 15.94 10.82 -12.66
C GLU A 109 14.85 11.51 -11.82
N TRP A 110 13.68 10.91 -11.70
CA TRP A 110 12.57 11.52 -10.98
C TRP A 110 12.83 11.66 -9.48
N GLU A 111 12.73 12.89 -9.00
CA GLU A 111 12.85 13.20 -7.58
C GLU A 111 11.59 13.93 -7.08
N TRP A 112 10.81 13.25 -6.30
CA TRP A 112 9.53 13.72 -5.79
C TRP A 112 9.62 14.81 -4.71
N ASP A 113 8.55 15.58 -4.53
CA ASP A 113 8.43 16.60 -3.48
C ASP A 113 8.03 15.99 -2.13
N SER A 114 8.88 15.10 -1.63
CA SER A 114 8.75 14.43 -0.33
C SER A 114 10.04 14.59 0.48
N THR A 115 9.98 14.37 1.80
CA THR A 115 11.15 14.37 2.67
C THR A 115 12.01 13.11 2.49
N CYS A 116 11.43 12.04 2.01
CA CYS A 116 12.14 10.81 1.66
C CYS A 116 12.81 10.95 0.28
N PRO A 117 14.14 10.72 0.15
CA PRO A 117 14.79 10.65 -1.14
C PRO A 117 14.29 9.48 -1.98
N SER A 118 14.06 9.71 -3.29
CA SER A 118 13.54 8.69 -4.21
C SER A 118 14.41 7.44 -4.27
N VAL A 119 15.72 7.58 -4.24
CA VAL A 119 16.69 6.46 -4.24
C VAL A 119 16.52 5.56 -3.02
N GLN A 120 16.34 6.15 -1.83
CA GLN A 120 16.13 5.37 -0.60
C GLN A 120 14.77 4.67 -0.62
N TRP A 121 13.74 5.39 -1.08
CA TRP A 121 12.39 4.84 -1.21
C TRP A 121 12.36 3.66 -2.19
N LYS A 122 12.97 3.78 -3.38
CA LYS A 122 13.09 2.68 -4.35
C LYS A 122 13.73 1.43 -3.74
N ARG A 123 14.78 1.59 -2.94
CA ARG A 123 15.41 0.44 -2.28
C ARG A 123 14.50 -0.26 -1.28
N SER A 124 13.85 0.49 -0.40
CA SER A 124 13.01 -0.10 0.65
C SER A 124 11.65 -0.54 0.11
N HIS A 125 11.06 0.22 -0.80
CA HIS A 125 9.74 -0.09 -1.31
C HIS A 125 9.79 -1.02 -2.54
N ASN A 126 10.43 -0.61 -3.65
CA ASN A 126 10.42 -1.42 -4.85
C ASN A 126 11.18 -2.75 -4.68
N PHE A 127 12.30 -2.74 -3.95
CA PHE A 127 13.11 -3.94 -3.82
C PHE A 127 12.76 -4.75 -2.57
N ILE A 128 12.66 -4.15 -1.38
CA ILE A 128 12.41 -4.91 -0.15
C ILE A 128 10.93 -5.23 -0.01
N HIS A 129 10.07 -4.21 0.01
CA HIS A 129 8.64 -4.41 0.26
C HIS A 129 7.98 -5.27 -0.83
N HIS A 130 8.13 -4.97 -2.12
CA HIS A 130 7.52 -5.76 -3.19
C HIS A 130 8.08 -7.19 -3.30
N LYS A 131 9.35 -7.39 -2.96
CA LYS A 131 9.94 -8.73 -2.93
C LYS A 131 9.42 -9.56 -1.75
N TYR A 132 9.33 -8.93 -0.57
CA TYR A 132 9.02 -9.62 0.68
C TYR A 132 7.66 -9.21 1.25
N THR A 133 6.75 -8.75 0.43
CA THR A 133 5.44 -8.22 0.84
C THR A 133 4.82 -9.04 1.96
N ASN A 134 4.57 -8.38 3.08
CA ASN A 134 3.94 -8.89 4.28
C ASN A 134 4.66 -10.08 4.97
N ILE A 135 5.92 -10.38 4.63
CA ILE A 135 6.71 -11.38 5.38
C ILE A 135 7.27 -10.72 6.64
N VAL A 136 6.86 -11.21 7.79
CA VAL A 136 7.23 -10.67 9.10
C VAL A 136 8.74 -10.75 9.32
N GLY A 137 9.37 -9.62 9.59
CA GLY A 137 10.81 -9.51 9.81
C GLY A 137 11.67 -9.41 8.55
N MET A 138 11.10 -9.56 7.37
CA MET A 138 11.75 -9.34 6.07
C MET A 138 11.21 -8.10 5.37
N ASP A 139 9.91 -7.85 5.44
CA ASP A 139 9.28 -6.63 4.96
C ASP A 139 9.27 -5.58 6.07
N ASP A 140 10.07 -4.54 5.87
CA ASP A 140 10.18 -3.45 6.83
C ASP A 140 8.88 -2.60 6.92
N ASP A 141 8.00 -2.66 5.92
CA ASP A 141 6.71 -1.92 5.90
C ASP A 141 5.65 -2.58 6.80
N VAL A 142 5.85 -3.83 7.24
CA VAL A 142 4.97 -4.47 8.23
C VAL A 142 5.04 -3.74 9.56
N GLY A 143 4.00 -2.93 9.84
CA GLY A 143 3.94 -2.10 11.04
C GLY A 143 4.99 -0.98 11.13
N TYR A 144 5.75 -0.73 10.07
CA TYR A 144 6.81 0.30 9.99
C TYR A 144 7.86 0.19 11.11
N GLY A 145 8.05 -1.01 11.65
CA GLY A 145 8.97 -1.27 12.76
C GLY A 145 8.61 -0.59 14.09
N ILE A 146 7.46 0.05 14.18
CA ILE A 146 6.98 0.78 15.37
C ILE A 146 5.61 0.34 15.86
N MET A 147 4.89 -0.47 15.08
CA MET A 147 3.55 -0.96 15.45
C MET A 147 3.49 -2.47 15.26
N ARG A 148 2.83 -3.13 16.18
CA ARG A 148 2.47 -4.54 16.03
C ARG A 148 1.18 -4.65 15.23
N VAL A 149 1.23 -5.34 14.10
CA VAL A 149 0.10 -5.54 13.16
C VAL A 149 -0.23 -7.02 12.95
N THR A 150 0.57 -7.93 13.54
CA THR A 150 0.36 -9.37 13.52
C THR A 150 0.77 -10.00 14.85
N ARG A 151 0.21 -11.18 15.17
CA ARG A 151 0.59 -11.94 16.36
C ARG A 151 1.93 -12.66 16.24
N ASP A 152 2.39 -12.90 15.00
CA ASP A 152 3.70 -13.51 14.74
C ASP A 152 4.84 -12.61 15.25
N GLU A 153 4.60 -11.32 15.43
CA GLU A 153 5.49 -10.47 16.17
C GLU A 153 5.23 -10.60 17.68
N PRO A 154 6.20 -11.10 18.47
CA PRO A 154 6.05 -11.25 19.92
C PRO A 154 5.77 -9.92 20.61
N TRP A 155 4.76 -9.89 21.48
CA TRP A 155 4.37 -8.69 22.20
C TRP A 155 5.48 -8.15 23.10
N LYS A 156 5.68 -6.85 23.08
CA LYS A 156 6.63 -6.10 23.93
C LYS A 156 5.91 -4.93 24.60
N ARG A 157 6.36 -4.53 25.81
CA ARG A 157 5.70 -3.48 26.61
C ARG A 157 5.51 -2.15 25.89
N TRP A 158 6.41 -1.77 25.02
CA TRP A 158 6.32 -0.53 24.25
C TRP A 158 5.18 -0.54 23.23
N MET A 159 4.70 -1.71 22.83
CA MET A 159 3.57 -1.87 21.89
C MET A 159 2.24 -1.39 22.47
N LEU A 160 2.14 -1.19 23.79
CA LEU A 160 1.01 -0.45 24.39
C LEU A 160 0.86 0.97 23.78
N GLY A 161 1.91 1.51 23.22
CA GLY A 161 1.91 2.79 22.51
C GLY A 161 1.37 2.75 21.06
N ASN A 162 1.02 1.57 20.51
CA ASN A 162 0.54 1.43 19.13
C ASN A 162 -0.50 2.49 18.71
N PRO A 163 -1.54 2.80 19.52
CA PRO A 163 -2.51 3.81 19.12
C PRO A 163 -1.92 5.21 18.95
N ILE A 164 -0.95 5.56 19.79
CA ILE A 164 -0.23 6.84 19.72
C ILE A 164 0.72 6.84 18.53
N TYR A 165 1.47 5.76 18.32
CA TYR A 165 2.40 5.62 17.18
C TYR A 165 1.64 5.69 15.86
N ASN A 166 0.46 5.06 15.80
CA ASN A 166 -0.42 5.11 14.65
C ASN A 166 -0.87 6.56 14.33
N LEU A 167 -1.32 7.30 15.33
CA LEU A 167 -1.71 8.71 15.18
C LEU A 167 -0.53 9.58 14.73
N LEU A 168 0.64 9.38 15.33
CA LEU A 168 1.86 10.12 14.98
C LEU A 168 2.31 9.79 13.56
N LEU A 169 2.28 8.51 13.17
CA LEU A 169 2.64 8.10 11.83
C LEU A 169 1.71 8.72 10.79
N GLY A 170 0.38 8.67 10.97
CA GLY A 170 -0.57 9.33 10.07
C GLY A 170 -0.36 10.85 9.97
N THR A 171 -0.08 11.51 11.10
CA THR A 171 0.17 12.96 11.14
C THR A 171 1.47 13.36 10.43
N PHE A 172 2.52 12.59 10.64
CA PHE A 172 3.88 12.88 10.14
C PHE A 172 4.32 11.85 9.09
N PHE A 173 3.41 11.33 8.28
CA PHE A 173 3.66 10.18 7.43
C PHE A 173 4.90 10.32 6.54
N GLN A 174 5.03 11.43 5.80
CA GLN A 174 6.21 11.66 4.96
C GLN A 174 7.55 11.68 5.74
N TRP A 175 7.51 12.13 7.00
CA TRP A 175 8.69 12.15 7.88
C TRP A 175 8.97 10.77 8.46
N GLY A 176 7.89 10.06 8.82
CA GLY A 176 7.96 8.67 9.26
C GLY A 176 8.59 7.77 8.21
N VAL A 177 8.12 7.86 6.97
CA VAL A 177 8.69 7.14 5.82
C VAL A 177 10.17 7.50 5.62
N ALA A 178 10.54 8.79 5.67
CA ALA A 178 11.94 9.19 5.53
C ALA A 178 12.84 8.63 6.65
N LEU A 179 12.34 8.57 7.90
CA LEU A 179 13.08 8.02 9.04
C LEU A 179 13.11 6.48 9.02
N HIS A 180 12.08 5.84 8.49
CA HIS A 180 12.02 4.39 8.32
C HIS A 180 13.22 3.87 7.51
N HIS A 181 13.59 4.57 6.44
CA HIS A 181 14.75 4.22 5.60
C HIS A 181 16.13 4.36 6.27
N LEU A 182 16.20 4.87 7.49
CA LEU A 182 17.44 4.80 8.27
C LEU A 182 17.78 3.38 8.70
N GLU A 183 16.83 2.44 8.59
CA GLU A 183 17.02 1.04 8.99
C GLU A 183 17.55 0.94 10.44
N SER A 184 16.89 1.63 11.36
CA SER A 184 17.34 1.76 12.75
C SER A 184 17.55 0.39 13.44
N ALA A 185 16.83 -0.64 13.00
CA ALA A 185 17.00 -2.01 13.47
C ALA A 185 18.39 -2.56 13.07
N LYS A 186 18.85 -2.33 11.84
CA LYS A 186 20.18 -2.75 11.36
C LYS A 186 21.29 -2.00 12.09
N ILE A 187 21.09 -0.71 12.43
CA ILE A 187 22.05 0.04 13.24
C ILE A 187 22.19 -0.59 14.63
N ARG A 188 21.07 -0.97 15.27
CA ARG A 188 21.09 -1.63 16.58
C ARG A 188 21.75 -3.01 16.53
N LYS A 189 21.55 -3.76 15.47
CA LYS A 189 22.18 -5.07 15.22
C LYS A 189 23.64 -4.98 14.76
N LYS A 190 24.18 -3.75 14.54
CA LYS A 190 25.52 -3.46 14.01
C LYS A 190 25.71 -3.95 12.56
N GLU A 191 24.64 -4.19 11.83
CA GLU A 191 24.62 -4.53 10.40
C GLU A 191 24.79 -3.28 9.52
N LYS A 192 24.52 -2.10 10.05
CA LYS A 192 24.72 -0.79 9.42
C LYS A 192 25.52 0.11 10.36
N THR A 193 26.56 0.74 9.84
CA THR A 193 27.44 1.61 10.62
C THR A 193 26.84 3.00 10.84
N TRP A 194 27.25 3.68 11.91
CA TRP A 194 26.88 5.08 12.12
C TRP A 194 27.41 6.03 11.03
N ALA A 195 28.48 5.66 10.35
CA ALA A 195 29.02 6.44 9.23
C ALA A 195 28.07 6.40 8.03
N GLU A 196 27.53 5.24 7.70
CA GLU A 196 26.49 5.06 6.67
C GLU A 196 25.20 5.78 7.06
N ALA A 197 24.72 5.57 8.27
CA ALA A 197 23.53 6.25 8.77
C ALA A 197 23.64 7.79 8.70
N ARG A 198 24.83 8.36 8.96
CA ARG A 198 25.08 9.80 8.83
C ARG A 198 25.02 10.27 7.38
N LYS A 199 25.42 9.44 6.40
CA LYS A 199 25.27 9.79 4.97
C LYS A 199 23.78 9.89 4.62
N ASP A 200 22.99 8.89 5.00
CA ASP A 200 21.55 8.90 4.77
C ASP A 200 20.87 10.08 5.46
N LEU A 201 21.20 10.36 6.72
CA LEU A 201 20.69 11.52 7.45
C LEU A 201 21.03 12.86 6.79
N ARG A 202 22.18 12.97 6.15
CA ARG A 202 22.53 14.21 5.41
C ARG A 202 21.66 14.37 4.17
N VAL A 203 21.37 13.29 3.44
CA VAL A 203 20.53 13.34 2.25
C VAL A 203 19.09 13.66 2.65
N ILE A 204 18.55 12.96 3.65
CA ILE A 204 17.23 13.23 4.22
C ILE A 204 17.16 14.67 4.73
N GLY A 205 18.16 15.12 5.49
CA GLY A 205 18.21 16.48 6.04
C GLY A 205 18.19 17.57 4.97
N LYS A 206 18.86 17.37 3.83
CA LYS A 206 18.78 18.30 2.68
C LYS A 206 17.37 18.36 2.09
N LYS A 207 16.70 17.21 1.92
CA LYS A 207 15.32 17.14 1.43
C LYS A 207 14.36 17.82 2.39
N VAL A 208 14.49 17.52 3.68
CA VAL A 208 13.73 18.14 4.76
C VAL A 208 13.91 19.67 4.75
N ALA A 209 15.14 20.16 4.70
CA ALA A 209 15.42 21.59 4.68
C ALA A 209 14.83 22.28 3.44
N LYS A 210 14.93 21.63 2.25
CA LYS A 210 14.34 22.14 1.02
C LYS A 210 12.81 22.23 1.13
N GLN A 211 12.17 21.17 1.58
CA GLN A 211 10.71 21.12 1.65
C GLN A 211 10.15 22.00 2.76
N ALA A 212 10.70 21.91 3.98
CA ALA A 212 10.25 22.73 5.09
C ALA A 212 10.56 24.21 4.84
N GLY A 213 11.73 24.53 4.30
CA GLY A 213 12.11 25.88 3.90
C GLY A 213 11.14 26.46 2.86
N LYS A 214 10.84 25.68 1.82
CA LYS A 214 9.87 26.08 0.79
C LYS A 214 8.49 26.34 1.39
N ASP A 215 7.92 25.38 2.13
CA ASP A 215 6.52 25.42 2.56
C ASP A 215 6.29 26.33 3.79
N TYR A 216 7.26 26.44 4.70
CA TYR A 216 7.07 27.13 5.98
C TYR A 216 7.85 28.44 6.12
N ILE A 217 8.77 28.73 5.20
CA ILE A 217 9.54 29.98 5.19
C ILE A 217 9.31 30.76 3.90
N VAL A 218 9.71 30.20 2.73
CA VAL A 218 9.76 30.94 1.47
C VAL A 218 8.35 31.36 1.02
N PHE A 219 7.43 30.43 0.84
CA PHE A 219 6.08 30.78 0.37
C PHE A 219 5.28 31.64 1.36
N PRO A 220 5.31 31.40 2.69
CA PRO A 220 4.74 32.35 3.64
C PRO A 220 5.35 33.74 3.51
N ALA A 221 6.68 33.87 3.47
CA ALA A 221 7.33 35.17 3.34
C ALA A 221 6.93 35.92 2.05
N LEU A 222 6.81 35.23 0.93
CA LEU A 222 6.38 35.82 -0.35
C LEU A 222 4.97 36.40 -0.30
N THR A 223 4.08 35.91 0.56
CA THR A 223 2.73 36.47 0.73
C THR A 223 2.67 37.70 1.66
N GLY A 224 3.82 38.18 2.16
CA GLY A 224 3.93 39.40 2.96
C GLY A 224 3.00 39.43 4.17
N PRO A 225 2.04 40.40 4.27
CA PRO A 225 1.14 40.47 5.41
C PRO A 225 0.24 39.26 5.64
N ASN A 226 0.17 38.36 4.67
CA ASN A 226 -0.65 37.16 4.71
C ASN A 226 0.13 35.92 5.18
N TRP A 227 1.42 36.06 5.56
CA TRP A 227 2.31 34.95 5.84
C TRP A 227 1.77 33.93 6.85
N LYS A 228 1.07 34.36 7.91
CA LYS A 228 0.47 33.46 8.92
C LYS A 228 -0.62 32.57 8.32
N HIS A 229 -1.44 33.13 7.45
CA HIS A 229 -2.51 32.40 6.77
C HIS A 229 -1.92 31.41 5.77
N THR A 230 -0.89 31.80 5.03
CA THR A 230 -0.19 30.93 4.08
C THR A 230 0.56 29.80 4.80
N PHE A 231 1.22 30.11 5.93
CA PHE A 231 1.87 29.09 6.77
C PHE A 231 0.85 28.02 7.21
N ARG A 232 -0.31 28.44 7.75
CA ARG A 232 -1.38 27.53 8.16
C ARG A 232 -1.94 26.72 6.99
N ALA A 233 -2.11 27.34 5.82
CA ALA A 233 -2.57 26.67 4.61
C ALA A 233 -1.62 25.55 4.19
N ASN A 234 -0.31 25.80 4.17
CA ASN A 234 0.72 24.81 3.87
C ASN A 234 0.73 23.67 4.91
N MET A 235 0.58 24.00 6.20
CA MET A 235 0.49 23.00 7.27
C MET A 235 -0.73 22.08 7.07
N VAL A 236 -1.89 22.65 6.80
CA VAL A 236 -3.14 21.90 6.56
C VAL A 236 -3.01 21.05 5.30
N ALA A 237 -2.48 21.59 4.20
CA ALA A 237 -2.27 20.85 2.96
C ALA A 237 -1.32 19.65 3.15
N ASN A 238 -0.24 19.83 3.89
CA ASN A 238 0.70 18.74 4.23
C ASN A 238 0.04 17.68 5.13
N LEU A 239 -0.79 18.10 6.09
CA LEU A 239 -1.52 17.21 6.98
C LEU A 239 -2.54 16.36 6.19
N ILE A 240 -3.32 16.98 5.32
CA ILE A 240 -4.27 16.29 4.44
C ILE A 240 -3.55 15.25 3.58
N ARG A 241 -2.42 15.63 2.92
CA ARG A 241 -1.64 14.70 2.12
C ARG A 241 -1.09 13.54 2.97
N ASN A 242 -0.57 13.80 4.17
CA ASN A 242 -0.01 12.77 5.03
C ASN A 242 -1.08 11.74 5.44
N TYR A 243 -2.24 12.20 5.92
CA TYR A 243 -3.34 11.30 6.29
C TYR A 243 -3.90 10.54 5.09
N TRP A 244 -3.99 11.18 3.92
CA TRP A 244 -4.45 10.53 2.71
C TRP A 244 -3.51 9.38 2.30
N ALA A 245 -2.22 9.65 2.17
CA ALA A 245 -1.23 8.64 1.81
C ALA A 245 -1.19 7.50 2.85
N TYR A 246 -1.16 7.84 4.14
CA TYR A 246 -1.23 6.88 5.23
C TYR A 246 -2.47 5.97 5.12
N MET A 247 -3.66 6.56 4.96
CA MET A 247 -4.90 5.82 4.89
C MET A 247 -4.95 4.87 3.69
N VAL A 248 -4.56 5.33 2.51
CA VAL A 248 -4.53 4.52 1.28
C VAL A 248 -3.60 3.32 1.43
N ILE A 249 -2.37 3.54 1.90
CA ILE A 249 -1.36 2.48 2.07
C ILE A 249 -1.82 1.45 3.12
N PHE A 250 -2.34 1.92 4.27
CA PHE A 250 -2.81 1.01 5.32
C PHE A 250 -4.02 0.18 4.91
N CYS A 251 -4.89 0.73 4.07
CA CYS A 251 -6.02 0.00 3.50
C CYS A 251 -5.60 -1.06 2.47
N GLY A 252 -4.40 -0.95 1.91
CA GLY A 252 -3.84 -1.93 0.99
C GLY A 252 -3.22 -3.15 1.67
N HIS A 253 -2.73 -3.01 2.92
CA HIS A 253 -1.91 -4.05 3.56
C HIS A 253 -2.41 -4.59 4.90
N PHE A 254 -3.23 -3.85 5.61
CA PHE A 254 -3.61 -4.22 6.99
C PHE A 254 -5.10 -4.44 7.26
N PRO A 255 -6.01 -4.42 6.26
CA PRO A 255 -7.39 -4.79 6.53
C PRO A 255 -7.55 -6.29 6.69
N ASP A 256 -8.73 -6.69 7.12
CA ASP A 256 -9.13 -8.07 7.22
C ASP A 256 -9.06 -8.78 5.84
N GLY A 257 -8.33 -9.88 5.78
CA GLY A 257 -8.10 -10.65 4.56
C GLY A 257 -6.82 -10.29 3.78
N ALA A 258 -6.03 -9.32 4.24
CA ALA A 258 -4.65 -9.13 3.78
C ALA A 258 -3.72 -9.91 4.71
N GLU A 259 -3.23 -11.05 4.23
CA GLU A 259 -2.43 -11.99 5.02
C GLU A 259 -1.02 -11.46 5.33
N LYS A 260 -0.44 -12.00 6.42
CA LYS A 260 0.97 -11.86 6.77
C LYS A 260 1.60 -13.24 6.75
N PHE A 261 2.85 -13.27 6.39
CA PHE A 261 3.57 -14.51 6.15
C PHE A 261 4.78 -14.61 7.07
N THR A 262 5.20 -15.84 7.33
CA THR A 262 6.45 -16.10 8.07
C THR A 262 7.60 -16.36 7.09
N PRO A 263 8.87 -16.18 7.49
CA PRO A 263 10.01 -16.51 6.65
C PRO A 263 10.03 -17.98 6.17
N GLU A 264 9.48 -18.89 6.95
CA GLU A 264 9.40 -20.31 6.64
C GLU A 264 8.45 -20.58 5.45
N GLU A 265 7.42 -19.77 5.28
CA GLU A 265 6.46 -19.86 4.17
C GLU A 265 7.03 -19.33 2.86
N PHE A 266 8.04 -18.48 2.94
CA PHE A 266 8.74 -17.92 1.79
C PHE A 266 9.88 -18.84 1.27
N GLU A 267 10.34 -19.80 2.07
CA GLU A 267 11.46 -20.63 1.73
C GLU A 267 11.17 -21.48 0.46
N ASN A 268 12.00 -21.30 -0.58
CA ASN A 268 11.84 -21.93 -1.90
C ASN A 268 10.61 -21.48 -2.72
N GLU A 269 10.09 -20.29 -2.49
CA GLU A 269 8.98 -19.71 -3.27
C GLU A 269 9.34 -19.63 -4.77
N THR A 270 8.47 -20.15 -5.61
CA THR A 270 8.55 -20.01 -7.07
C THR A 270 7.94 -18.67 -7.52
N ASP A 271 8.17 -18.25 -8.78
CA ASP A 271 7.57 -17.02 -9.32
C ASP A 271 6.04 -17.07 -9.30
N ALA A 272 5.45 -18.23 -9.56
CA ALA A 272 4.00 -18.42 -9.49
C ALA A 272 3.45 -18.32 -8.05
N GLU A 273 4.18 -18.87 -7.09
CA GLU A 273 3.86 -18.74 -5.67
C GLU A 273 4.04 -17.31 -5.16
N TRP A 274 5.03 -16.57 -5.70
CA TRP A 274 5.17 -15.14 -5.42
C TRP A 274 3.91 -14.36 -5.84
N TYR A 275 3.36 -14.62 -7.03
CA TYR A 275 2.08 -14.01 -7.45
C TYR A 275 0.95 -14.30 -6.45
N LEU A 276 0.83 -15.54 -6.00
CA LEU A 276 -0.18 -15.93 -5.00
C LEU A 276 -0.01 -15.15 -3.69
N ARG A 277 1.22 -14.99 -3.23
CA ARG A 277 1.52 -14.22 -2.02
C ARG A 277 1.17 -12.74 -2.20
N GLN A 278 1.45 -12.13 -3.37
CA GLN A 278 1.03 -10.75 -3.67
C GLN A 278 -0.51 -10.61 -3.61
N MET A 279 -1.23 -11.55 -4.19
CA MET A 279 -2.70 -11.54 -4.19
C MET A 279 -3.31 -11.65 -2.78
N LEU A 280 -2.74 -12.49 -1.92
CA LEU A 280 -3.21 -12.65 -0.54
C LEU A 280 -2.73 -11.55 0.41
N GLY A 281 -1.52 -11.06 0.19
CA GLY A 281 -0.91 -10.03 1.05
C GLY A 281 -1.48 -8.64 0.82
N SER A 282 -2.31 -8.44 -0.20
CA SER A 282 -2.82 -7.14 -0.61
C SER A 282 -4.34 -7.09 -0.60
N ALA A 283 -4.89 -5.89 -0.48
CA ALA A 283 -6.34 -5.67 -0.48
C ALA A 283 -6.70 -4.41 -1.29
N ASN A 284 -7.75 -4.53 -2.09
CA ASN A 284 -8.30 -3.43 -2.85
C ASN A 284 -9.40 -2.69 -2.08
N PHE A 285 -9.69 -1.46 -2.47
CA PHE A 285 -10.89 -0.77 -1.97
C PHE A 285 -11.71 -0.17 -3.11
N HIS A 286 -13.03 -0.11 -2.90
CA HIS A 286 -13.94 0.46 -3.88
C HIS A 286 -13.69 1.96 -4.06
N ALA A 287 -13.42 2.38 -5.28
CA ALA A 287 -13.15 3.76 -5.65
C ALA A 287 -13.86 4.12 -6.97
N GLY A 288 -14.46 5.31 -7.01
CA GLY A 288 -14.82 5.92 -8.29
C GLY A 288 -13.60 6.56 -8.95
N PRO A 289 -13.70 7.02 -10.22
CA PRO A 289 -12.55 7.48 -11.01
C PRO A 289 -11.69 8.57 -10.33
N LEU A 290 -12.34 9.53 -9.67
CA LEU A 290 -11.60 10.59 -8.96
C LEU A 290 -10.84 10.04 -7.75
N MET A 291 -11.43 9.14 -6.99
CA MET A 291 -10.79 8.54 -5.82
C MET A 291 -9.65 7.61 -6.25
N ALA A 292 -9.83 6.84 -7.32
CA ALA A 292 -8.77 6.01 -7.90
C ALA A 292 -7.58 6.88 -8.33
N PHE A 293 -7.81 7.94 -9.09
CA PHE A 293 -6.78 8.90 -9.47
C PHE A 293 -6.08 9.53 -8.25
N MET A 294 -6.83 10.01 -7.26
CA MET A 294 -6.26 10.63 -6.06
C MET A 294 -5.52 9.64 -5.15
N SER A 295 -5.81 8.36 -5.25
CA SER A 295 -5.08 7.30 -4.53
C SER A 295 -3.84 6.80 -5.28
N GLY A 296 -3.52 7.32 -6.46
CA GLY A 296 -2.45 6.80 -7.29
C GLY A 296 -2.81 5.45 -7.93
N ASN A 297 -4.11 5.22 -8.15
CA ASN A 297 -4.68 3.93 -8.53
C ASN A 297 -4.38 2.78 -7.53
N LEU A 298 -3.89 3.09 -6.32
CA LEU A 298 -3.66 2.11 -5.26
C LEU A 298 -4.96 1.57 -4.61
N CYS A 299 -6.13 1.99 -5.09
CA CYS A 299 -7.37 1.24 -4.84
C CYS A 299 -7.34 -0.15 -5.48
N TYR A 300 -6.45 -0.38 -6.44
CA TYR A 300 -6.10 -1.64 -7.07
C TYR A 300 -4.77 -2.17 -6.52
N GLN A 301 -4.67 -2.33 -5.21
CA GLN A 301 -3.42 -2.70 -4.54
C GLN A 301 -2.94 -4.10 -4.93
N ILE A 302 -3.86 -5.04 -5.16
CA ILE A 302 -3.53 -6.39 -5.63
C ILE A 302 -2.83 -6.31 -6.99
N GLU A 303 -3.40 -5.57 -7.94
CA GLU A 303 -2.85 -5.38 -9.28
C GLU A 303 -1.52 -4.64 -9.26
N HIS A 304 -1.40 -3.65 -8.36
CA HIS A 304 -0.15 -2.94 -8.15
C HIS A 304 0.95 -3.87 -7.62
N HIS A 305 0.63 -4.77 -6.71
CA HIS A 305 1.61 -5.73 -6.20
C HIS A 305 1.97 -6.83 -7.20
N LEU A 306 1.02 -7.25 -8.03
CA LEU A 306 1.29 -8.18 -9.12
C LEU A 306 2.17 -7.56 -10.21
N PHE A 307 1.92 -6.30 -10.56
CA PHE A 307 2.53 -5.62 -11.70
C PHE A 307 2.91 -4.16 -11.35
N PRO A 308 3.87 -3.95 -10.44
CA PRO A 308 4.18 -2.62 -9.92
C PRO A 308 4.75 -1.66 -10.95
N ASP A 309 5.32 -2.17 -12.02
CA ASP A 309 5.96 -1.45 -13.12
C ASP A 309 5.06 -1.25 -14.35
N LEU A 310 3.83 -1.76 -14.33
CA LEU A 310 2.84 -1.46 -15.36
C LEU A 310 2.14 -0.11 -15.09
N PRO A 311 1.71 0.63 -16.13
CA PRO A 311 1.06 1.92 -15.98
C PRO A 311 -0.17 1.89 -15.06
N SER A 312 -0.22 2.75 -14.06
CA SER A 312 -1.27 2.80 -13.03
C SER A 312 -2.68 2.98 -13.60
N ASN A 313 -2.81 3.71 -14.70
CA ASN A 313 -4.09 3.92 -15.39
C ASN A 313 -4.67 2.66 -16.05
N ARG A 314 -3.89 1.56 -16.08
CA ARG A 314 -4.32 0.25 -16.60
C ARG A 314 -4.80 -0.69 -15.51
N TYR A 315 -4.62 -0.36 -14.23
CA TYR A 315 -4.99 -1.27 -13.12
C TYR A 315 -6.48 -1.60 -13.08
N ALA A 316 -7.37 -0.69 -13.50
CA ALA A 316 -8.79 -0.99 -13.61
C ALA A 316 -9.08 -2.13 -14.61
N GLU A 317 -8.45 -2.11 -15.78
CA GLU A 317 -8.53 -3.14 -16.82
C GLU A 317 -7.91 -4.46 -16.32
N ILE A 318 -6.74 -4.39 -15.68
CA ILE A 318 -6.06 -5.55 -15.10
C ILE A 318 -6.93 -6.19 -14.01
N SER A 319 -7.60 -5.38 -13.20
CA SER A 319 -8.42 -5.89 -12.08
C SER A 319 -9.57 -6.78 -12.53
N GLU A 320 -10.20 -6.49 -13.67
CA GLU A 320 -11.25 -7.33 -14.23
C GLU A 320 -10.72 -8.72 -14.59
N ARG A 321 -9.50 -8.78 -15.15
CA ARG A 321 -8.84 -10.04 -15.53
C ARG A 321 -8.36 -10.82 -14.30
N VAL A 322 -7.77 -10.15 -13.31
CA VAL A 322 -7.33 -10.77 -12.05
C VAL A 322 -8.53 -11.32 -11.27
N GLN A 323 -9.66 -10.60 -11.24
CA GLN A 323 -10.88 -11.11 -10.62
C GLN A 323 -11.39 -12.38 -11.32
N ALA A 324 -11.34 -12.42 -12.66
CA ALA A 324 -11.72 -13.62 -13.42
C ALA A 324 -10.84 -14.83 -13.07
N LEU A 325 -9.52 -14.61 -12.85
CA LEU A 325 -8.62 -15.65 -12.38
C LEU A 325 -8.95 -16.08 -10.94
N CYS A 326 -9.24 -15.13 -10.04
CA CYS A 326 -9.70 -15.47 -8.70
C CYS A 326 -11.00 -16.30 -8.71
N ASP A 327 -11.90 -15.99 -9.65
CA ASP A 327 -13.12 -16.79 -9.84
C ASP A 327 -12.81 -18.19 -10.35
N LYS A 328 -11.91 -18.31 -11.31
CA LYS A 328 -11.51 -19.59 -11.93
C LYS A 328 -10.85 -20.53 -10.93
N TYR A 329 -9.94 -19.99 -10.10
CA TYR A 329 -9.16 -20.78 -9.15
C TYR A 329 -9.74 -20.79 -7.73
N ASP A 330 -10.93 -20.24 -7.53
CA ASP A 330 -11.61 -20.08 -6.22
C ASP A 330 -10.72 -19.38 -5.15
N LEU A 331 -9.97 -18.38 -5.59
CA LEU A 331 -9.09 -17.58 -4.73
C LEU A 331 -9.83 -16.38 -4.14
N PRO A 332 -9.49 -15.94 -2.94
CA PRO A 332 -10.03 -14.70 -2.39
C PRO A 332 -9.50 -13.49 -3.17
N TYR A 333 -10.41 -12.56 -3.47
CA TYR A 333 -10.08 -11.24 -3.97
C TYR A 333 -10.55 -10.23 -2.92
N THR A 334 -9.62 -9.81 -2.06
CA THR A 334 -9.94 -8.97 -0.90
C THR A 334 -10.25 -7.55 -1.32
N THR A 335 -11.50 -7.14 -1.16
CA THR A 335 -11.96 -5.79 -1.47
C THR A 335 -13.05 -5.31 -0.51
N GLY A 336 -13.19 -4.00 -0.37
CA GLY A 336 -14.21 -3.41 0.49
C GLY A 336 -14.28 -1.89 0.37
N SER A 337 -15.15 -1.22 1.13
CA SER A 337 -15.13 0.25 1.16
C SER A 337 -13.91 0.75 1.91
N LEU A 338 -13.32 1.86 1.45
CA LEU A 338 -12.14 2.50 2.06
C LEU A 338 -12.34 2.73 3.57
N GLY A 339 -13.50 3.23 3.98
CA GLY A 339 -13.78 3.48 5.39
C GLY A 339 -13.83 2.21 6.24
N ARG A 340 -14.36 1.10 5.69
CA ARG A 340 -14.38 -0.19 6.38
C ARG A 340 -12.98 -0.77 6.53
N GLN A 341 -12.17 -0.74 5.49
CA GLN A 341 -10.81 -1.27 5.51
C GLN A 341 -9.90 -0.44 6.44
N TYR A 342 -10.04 0.88 6.39
CA TYR A 342 -9.33 1.74 7.34
C TYR A 342 -9.72 1.44 8.79
N TRP A 343 -11.02 1.24 9.08
CA TRP A 343 -11.49 0.87 10.40
C TRP A 343 -10.94 -0.49 10.86
N GLN A 344 -10.90 -1.48 9.98
CA GLN A 344 -10.32 -2.79 10.27
C GLN A 344 -8.83 -2.68 10.61
N SER A 345 -8.06 -1.98 9.79
CA SER A 345 -6.63 -1.72 10.01
C SER A 345 -6.39 -0.99 11.35
N PHE A 346 -7.15 0.07 11.61
CA PHE A 346 -7.07 0.81 12.87
C PHE A 346 -7.40 -0.07 14.08
N TRP A 347 -8.46 -0.87 13.98
CA TRP A 347 -8.88 -1.76 15.05
C TRP A 347 -7.87 -2.87 15.33
N THR A 348 -7.26 -3.43 14.31
CA THR A 348 -6.15 -4.39 14.43
C THR A 348 -4.99 -3.79 15.22
N ILE A 349 -4.52 -2.61 14.84
CA ILE A 349 -3.43 -1.90 15.54
C ILE A 349 -3.79 -1.63 17.01
N LEU A 350 -5.04 -1.23 17.27
CA LEU A 350 -5.52 -0.95 18.61
C LEU A 350 -5.54 -2.22 19.49
N LYS A 351 -6.06 -3.34 18.96
CA LYS A 351 -6.12 -4.61 19.67
C LYS A 351 -4.74 -5.17 19.95
N LEU A 352 -3.87 -5.18 18.95
CA LEU A 352 -2.53 -5.74 19.07
C LEU A 352 -1.56 -4.89 19.93
N ALA A 353 -2.02 -3.72 20.38
CA ALA A 353 -1.35 -3.01 21.47
C ALA A 353 -1.37 -3.83 22.79
N LEU A 354 -2.36 -4.70 22.96
CA LEU A 354 -2.52 -5.50 24.19
C LEU A 354 -1.70 -6.80 24.13
N PRO A 355 -1.27 -7.32 25.29
CA PRO A 355 -0.63 -8.64 25.39
C PRO A 355 -1.56 -9.76 24.90
N ASP A 356 -0.99 -10.79 24.29
CA ASP A 356 -1.76 -11.93 23.74
C ASP A 356 -2.68 -12.60 24.74
N LYS A 357 -2.27 -12.67 26.02
CA LYS A 357 -3.10 -13.22 27.10
C LYS A 357 -4.43 -12.48 27.34
N LEU A 358 -4.54 -11.24 26.87
CA LEU A 358 -5.75 -10.43 26.97
C LEU A 358 -6.60 -10.49 25.70
N LEU A 359 -6.06 -11.08 24.64
CA LEU A 359 -6.74 -11.24 23.36
C LEU A 359 -7.43 -12.59 23.29
N ARG A 360 -8.52 -12.69 22.53
CA ARG A 360 -9.15 -13.99 22.27
C ARG A 360 -8.17 -14.83 21.44
N ALA A 361 -8.14 -16.12 21.75
CA ALA A 361 -7.47 -17.08 20.88
C ALA A 361 -8.26 -17.19 19.59
N THR A 362 -7.79 -16.55 18.54
CA THR A 362 -8.26 -16.66 17.17
C THR A 362 -7.24 -17.43 16.37
N SER A 363 -7.25 -17.41 15.07
CA SER A 363 -6.28 -18.15 14.30
C SER A 363 -4.83 -17.68 14.59
N ASP A 364 -3.92 -18.43 14.09
CA ASP A 364 -2.52 -18.34 14.44
C ASP A 364 -1.87 -17.06 13.93
N ASP A 365 -2.41 -16.49 12.86
CA ASP A 365 -1.70 -15.54 12.07
C ASP A 365 -1.97 -14.17 12.47
N ALA A 366 -2.90 -13.90 13.31
CA ALA A 366 -3.09 -12.67 13.13
C ALA A 366 -4.05 -11.80 13.63
N PRO A 367 -4.30 -10.74 13.06
CA PRO A 367 -5.22 -9.80 13.62
C PRO A 367 -6.54 -10.50 13.86
N GLU A 368 -7.16 -10.23 14.97
CA GLU A 368 -8.46 -10.74 15.38
C GLU A 368 -9.56 -10.27 14.42
N THR A 369 -9.58 -10.83 13.23
CA THR A 369 -10.44 -10.45 12.15
C THR A 369 -11.61 -11.43 11.99
N ASN A 370 -12.66 -10.98 11.35
CA ASN A 370 -13.81 -11.85 11.10
C ASN A 370 -13.49 -12.97 10.09
N SER A 371 -12.51 -12.79 9.23
CA SER A 371 -12.09 -13.81 8.29
C SER A 371 -11.48 -14.98 9.01
N GLU A 372 -10.58 -14.75 9.97
CA GLU A 372 -9.94 -15.79 10.75
C GLU A 372 -10.91 -16.60 11.60
N LEU A 373 -11.87 -15.93 12.25
CA LEU A 373 -12.94 -16.63 12.94
C LEU A 373 -13.71 -17.56 11.99
N LYS A 374 -13.89 -17.13 10.76
CA LYS A 374 -14.50 -17.93 9.70
C LYS A 374 -13.61 -19.08 9.25
N PHE A 375 -12.30 -18.92 9.23
CA PHE A 375 -11.35 -20.00 8.96
C PHE A 375 -11.39 -21.10 10.00
N ARG A 376 -11.48 -20.78 11.27
CA ARG A 376 -11.57 -21.79 12.34
C ARG A 376 -12.81 -22.65 12.28
N ILE A 377 -13.95 -22.04 11.99
CA ILE A 377 -15.20 -22.77 11.82
C ILE A 377 -15.08 -23.81 10.70
N ARG A 378 -14.08 -23.66 9.82
CA ARG A 378 -13.85 -24.47 8.63
C ARG A 378 -12.77 -25.49 8.71
N ASP A 379 -11.95 -25.52 9.75
CA ASP A 379 -10.99 -26.63 9.92
C ASP A 379 -11.70 -28.01 9.91
N GLY A 380 -12.99 -28.03 10.25
CA GLY A 380 -13.88 -29.17 10.03
C GLY A 380 -14.36 -29.39 8.60
N LEU A 381 -14.11 -28.44 7.66
CA LEU A 381 -14.61 -28.50 6.28
C LEU A 381 -13.50 -28.72 5.24
N ARG A 382 -12.26 -28.98 5.67
CA ARG A 382 -11.10 -29.24 4.78
C ARG A 382 -11.35 -30.39 3.78
N GLU A 383 -12.15 -31.38 4.16
CA GLU A 383 -12.52 -32.51 3.27
C GLU A 383 -13.40 -32.08 2.08
N SER A 384 -13.94 -30.86 2.10
CA SER A 384 -14.80 -30.35 1.03
C SER A 384 -14.08 -29.48 0.00
N PHE A 385 -12.77 -29.22 0.17
CA PHE A 385 -11.97 -28.47 -0.81
C PHE A 385 -11.53 -29.36 -1.97
N GLY A 386 -11.33 -28.76 -3.15
CA GLY A 386 -10.90 -29.45 -4.34
C GLY A 386 -11.84 -29.24 -5.52
N VAL A 387 -11.96 -30.22 -6.39
CA VAL A 387 -12.90 -30.20 -7.51
C VAL A 387 -14.17 -30.93 -7.10
N ASP A 388 -15.30 -30.25 -7.17
CA ASP A 388 -16.61 -30.88 -6.97
C ASP A 388 -16.83 -31.92 -8.09
N PRO A 389 -16.92 -33.21 -7.76
CA PRO A 389 -17.02 -34.27 -8.78
C PRO A 389 -18.34 -34.20 -9.58
N ALA A 390 -19.38 -33.56 -9.04
CA ALA A 390 -20.68 -33.45 -9.70
C ALA A 390 -20.72 -32.30 -10.71
N THR A 391 -20.02 -31.20 -10.42
CA THR A 391 -20.09 -29.97 -11.22
C THR A 391 -18.79 -29.62 -11.94
N GLY A 392 -17.69 -30.28 -11.62
CA GLY A 392 -16.35 -29.99 -12.12
C GLY A 392 -15.80 -28.62 -11.68
N LYS A 393 -16.49 -27.93 -10.78
CA LYS A 393 -16.07 -26.62 -10.28
C LYS A 393 -15.11 -26.76 -9.11
N ARG A 394 -14.08 -25.93 -9.10
CA ARG A 394 -13.17 -25.83 -7.96
C ARG A 394 -13.91 -25.27 -6.74
N ARG A 395 -13.60 -25.88 -5.62
CA ARG A 395 -14.17 -25.53 -4.34
C ARG A 395 -13.05 -25.20 -3.36
N GLY A 396 -12.87 -23.94 -3.09
CA GLY A 396 -11.86 -23.44 -2.18
C GLY A 396 -12.46 -22.45 -1.17
N LEU A 397 -11.60 -21.64 -0.59
CA LEU A 397 -11.94 -20.71 0.46
C LEU A 397 -13.06 -19.73 0.09
N ARG A 398 -13.03 -19.20 -1.12
CA ARG A 398 -14.02 -18.22 -1.58
C ARG A 398 -15.44 -18.82 -1.61
N THR A 399 -15.58 -20.02 -2.17
CA THR A 399 -16.85 -20.74 -2.19
C THR A 399 -17.35 -20.99 -0.78
N ALA A 400 -16.50 -21.51 0.08
CA ALA A 400 -16.85 -21.77 1.45
C ALA A 400 -17.20 -20.49 2.25
N LEU A 401 -16.57 -19.31 2.02
CA LEU A 401 -16.97 -18.02 2.61
C LEU A 401 -18.34 -17.55 2.13
N ARG A 402 -18.64 -17.80 0.87
CA ARG A 402 -19.94 -17.48 0.30
C ARG A 402 -21.03 -18.33 0.95
N GLU A 403 -20.83 -19.63 1.06
CA GLU A 403 -21.78 -20.58 1.68
C GLU A 403 -22.02 -20.26 3.16
N LEU A 404 -20.99 -19.86 3.90
CA LEU A 404 -21.17 -19.37 5.28
C LEU A 404 -22.02 -18.10 5.36
N LYS A 405 -21.88 -17.19 4.39
CA LYS A 405 -22.69 -15.96 4.35
C LYS A 405 -24.15 -16.21 3.99
N THR A 406 -24.40 -17.21 3.14
CA THR A 406 -25.76 -17.56 2.70
C THR A 406 -26.50 -18.52 3.66
N GLY A 407 -25.80 -19.05 4.67
CA GLY A 407 -26.36 -19.98 5.62
C GLY A 407 -26.53 -21.41 5.06
N ASP A 408 -26.02 -21.70 3.87
CA ASP A 408 -26.17 -23.00 3.22
C ASP A 408 -25.40 -24.11 3.95
N LEU A 409 -24.31 -23.75 4.68
CA LEU A 409 -23.55 -24.70 5.50
C LEU A 409 -24.22 -25.11 6.82
N ALA A 410 -25.26 -24.42 7.24
CA ALA A 410 -26.02 -24.81 8.45
C ALA A 410 -27.04 -25.93 8.17
N ARG A 411 -27.11 -26.43 6.94
CA ARG A 411 -28.11 -27.44 6.50
C ARG A 411 -27.49 -28.77 6.07
N THR A 412 -26.19 -28.92 6.16
CA THR A 412 -25.47 -30.19 5.97
C THR A 412 -24.86 -30.65 7.28
#